data_7214209c4ad1b731db8765fe64a9f565
#
_entry.id   7214209c4ad1b731db8765fe64a9f565
#
_cell.length_a   1.000
_cell.length_b   1.000
_cell.length_c   1.000
_cell.angle_alpha   90.00
_cell.angle_beta   90.00
_cell.angle_gamma   90.00
#
_symmetry.space_group_name_H-M   'P 1'
#
loop_
_entity.id
_entity.type
_entity.pdbx_description
1 polymer ?
#
loop_
_entity_poly.entity_id
_entity_poly.type
_entity_poly.pdbx_seq_one_letter_code
_entity_poly.pdbx_strand_id
1 'polypeptide(L)'
;MKSIKCSFSLLGVLSLVVAISLAFAMQAAAESTVVIEPSTVLKQHKNTKVTIMGSGFKPDQEVRLIITQSDGSISDIGDGLDPEPVANDDGVWATAWTLGSFAHRRIAKPGVYVLKACDADYNVLATVPFGYYNSKKPYKEWPSWAQAVVKEPKKKKK
;
A
#
# COMPACT_ATOMS: atom_id res chain seq x y z
N MET A 1 10.13 61.69 40.08
CA MET A 1 10.30 60.89 38.89
C MET A 1 10.62 59.43 39.32
N LYS A 2 9.65 58.50 39.20
CA LYS A 2 9.84 57.08 39.54
C LYS A 2 10.20 56.30 38.25
N SER A 3 11.42 55.79 38.22
CA SER A 3 11.89 54.96 37.13
C SER A 3 11.27 53.54 37.27
N ILE A 4 10.44 53.11 36.32
CA ILE A 4 9.89 51.77 36.22
C ILE A 4 10.93 50.91 35.48
N LYS A 5 11.65 50.07 36.21
CA LYS A 5 12.52 49.04 35.61
C LYS A 5 11.65 47.87 35.16
N CYS A 6 11.38 47.80 33.86
CA CYS A 6 10.82 46.57 33.25
C CYS A 6 11.88 45.46 33.27
N SER A 7 11.80 44.61 34.28
CA SER A 7 12.57 43.37 34.29
C SER A 7 11.82 42.32 33.45
N PHE A 8 12.11 42.27 32.14
CA PHE A 8 11.63 41.17 31.27
C PHE A 8 12.37 39.89 31.70
N SER A 9 11.64 39.00 32.35
CA SER A 9 12.18 37.76 32.84
C SER A 9 12.57 36.89 31.65
N LEU A 10 13.86 36.61 31.52
CA LEU A 10 14.48 35.71 30.52
C LEU A 10 13.84 34.32 30.55
N LEU A 11 13.27 33.91 31.68
CA LEU A 11 12.55 32.63 31.85
C LEU A 11 11.26 32.57 31.02
N GLY A 12 10.55 33.67 30.83
CA GLY A 12 9.30 33.69 30.05
C GLY A 12 9.51 33.43 28.55
N VAL A 13 10.62 33.97 28.01
CA VAL A 13 10.96 33.79 26.59
C VAL A 13 11.40 32.35 26.30
N LEU A 14 12.17 31.72 27.23
CA LEU A 14 12.62 30.37 27.09
C LEU A 14 11.45 29.34 27.12
N SER A 15 10.45 29.60 27.96
CA SER A 15 9.24 28.78 28.06
C SER A 15 8.39 28.82 26.78
N LEU A 16 8.29 29.97 26.13
CA LEU A 16 7.53 30.12 24.89
C LEU A 16 8.20 29.39 23.71
N VAL A 17 9.53 29.45 23.61
CA VAL A 17 10.27 28.77 22.53
C VAL A 17 10.16 27.27 22.63
N VAL A 18 10.19 26.70 23.84
CA VAL A 18 10.03 25.25 24.07
C VAL A 18 8.61 24.78 23.73
N ALA A 19 7.58 25.58 24.04
CA ALA A 19 6.19 25.24 23.70
C ALA A 19 5.93 25.25 22.18
N ILE A 20 6.56 26.16 21.44
CA ILE A 20 6.44 26.23 19.99
C ILE A 20 7.16 25.06 19.32
N SER A 21 8.34 24.65 19.80
CA SER A 21 9.07 23.50 19.24
C SER A 21 8.37 22.16 19.48
N LEU A 22 7.64 22.00 20.58
CA LEU A 22 6.82 20.82 20.84
C LEU A 22 5.57 20.74 19.94
N ALA A 23 5.01 21.88 19.53
CA ALA A 23 3.84 21.91 18.64
C ALA A 23 4.17 21.46 17.20
N PHE A 24 5.41 21.63 16.74
CA PHE A 24 5.85 21.14 15.43
C PHE A 24 6.20 19.62 15.40
N ALA A 25 6.36 18.99 16.56
CA ALA A 25 6.70 17.56 16.65
C ALA A 25 5.48 16.63 16.53
N MET A 26 4.25 17.15 16.56
CA MET A 26 3.04 16.38 16.28
C MET A 26 2.62 16.51 14.81
N GLN A 27 3.53 16.27 13.88
CA GLN A 27 3.11 15.85 12.54
C GLN A 27 2.51 14.45 12.72
N ALA A 28 1.18 14.36 12.62
CA ALA A 28 0.50 13.10 12.54
C ALA A 28 1.15 12.32 11.38
N ALA A 29 1.86 11.25 11.71
CA ALA A 29 2.39 10.37 10.69
C ALA A 29 1.18 9.90 9.86
N ALA A 30 1.12 10.33 8.61
CA ALA A 30 0.07 9.89 7.71
C ALA A 30 0.13 8.37 7.66
N GLU A 31 -1.00 7.72 7.90
CA GLU A 31 -1.07 6.25 7.81
C GLU A 31 -0.72 5.83 6.39
N SER A 32 0.24 4.92 6.26
CA SER A 32 0.65 4.42 4.96
C SER A 32 -0.50 3.66 4.30
N THR A 33 -0.74 3.95 3.03
CA THR A 33 -1.80 3.30 2.26
C THR A 33 -1.23 2.68 0.98
N VAL A 34 -1.90 1.64 0.48
CA VAL A 34 -1.55 1.00 -0.79
C VAL A 34 -2.81 0.67 -1.57
N VAL A 35 -2.78 0.89 -2.89
CA VAL A 35 -3.88 0.63 -3.82
C VAL A 35 -3.41 -0.13 -5.05
N ILE A 36 -4.33 -0.87 -5.69
CA ILE A 36 -4.09 -1.60 -6.94
C ILE A 36 -5.05 -1.07 -8.00
N GLU A 37 -4.53 -0.67 -9.16
CA GLU A 37 -5.31 -0.17 -10.29
C GLU A 37 -5.08 -0.99 -11.56
N PRO A 38 -6.05 -1.07 -12.47
CA PRO A 38 -7.38 -0.45 -12.46
C PRO A 38 -8.42 -1.21 -11.64
N SER A 39 -8.08 -2.30 -11.02
CA SER A 39 -9.01 -3.13 -10.26
C SER A 39 -8.28 -3.98 -9.23
N THR A 40 -8.90 -4.18 -8.09
CA THR A 40 -8.47 -5.15 -7.08
C THR A 40 -8.84 -6.60 -7.43
N VAL A 41 -9.46 -6.86 -8.58
CA VAL A 41 -9.77 -8.23 -9.06
C VAL A 41 -9.00 -8.52 -10.33
N LEU A 42 -8.00 -9.38 -10.22
CA LEU A 42 -7.01 -9.65 -11.25
C LEU A 42 -7.31 -10.96 -11.98
N LYS A 43 -7.30 -10.91 -13.32
CA LYS A 43 -7.47 -12.11 -14.14
C LYS A 43 -6.16 -12.91 -14.19
N GLN A 44 -6.27 -14.22 -14.01
CA GLN A 44 -5.12 -15.15 -14.16
C GLN A 44 -4.66 -15.22 -15.61
N HIS A 45 -3.73 -14.36 -15.97
CA HIS A 45 -3.10 -14.38 -17.28
C HIS A 45 -1.67 -13.83 -17.17
N LYS A 46 -0.73 -14.44 -17.91
CA LYS A 46 0.70 -14.04 -17.87
C LYS A 46 0.96 -12.58 -18.23
N ASN A 47 0.11 -12.01 -19.06
CA ASN A 47 0.22 -10.62 -19.52
C ASN A 47 -0.64 -9.65 -18.69
N THR A 48 -1.28 -10.10 -17.61
CA THR A 48 -1.98 -9.19 -16.70
C THR A 48 -0.96 -8.28 -16.04
N LYS A 49 -1.15 -6.98 -16.23
CA LYS A 49 -0.32 -5.92 -15.65
C LYS A 49 -1.23 -4.98 -14.88
N VAL A 50 -0.80 -4.60 -13.69
CA VAL A 50 -1.50 -3.66 -12.83
C VAL A 50 -0.52 -2.63 -12.30
N THR A 51 -1.02 -1.47 -11.91
CA THR A 51 -0.24 -0.48 -11.18
C THR A 51 -0.53 -0.64 -9.70
N ILE A 52 0.52 -0.66 -8.89
CA ILE A 52 0.43 -0.63 -7.43
C ILE A 52 1.01 0.71 -7.01
N MET A 53 0.28 1.44 -6.17
CA MET A 53 0.69 2.76 -5.70
C MET A 53 0.57 2.81 -4.18
N GLY A 54 1.47 3.54 -3.55
CA GLY A 54 1.43 3.80 -2.11
C GLY A 54 1.65 5.26 -1.77
N SER A 55 1.12 5.69 -0.63
CA SER A 55 1.32 7.02 -0.07
C SER A 55 1.42 6.98 1.45
N GLY A 56 2.01 8.02 2.05
CA GLY A 56 2.24 8.11 3.49
C GLY A 56 3.46 7.33 3.97
N PHE A 57 4.39 7.01 3.07
CA PHE A 57 5.67 6.38 3.38
C PHE A 57 6.72 7.46 3.73
N LYS A 58 7.84 7.04 4.31
CA LYS A 58 8.95 7.97 4.54
C LYS A 58 9.66 8.26 3.21
N PRO A 59 10.17 9.49 3.00
CA PRO A 59 11.05 9.78 1.87
C PRO A 59 12.17 8.76 1.75
N ASP A 60 12.53 8.39 0.50
CA ASP A 60 13.57 7.43 0.15
C ASP A 60 13.37 6.01 0.72
N GLN A 61 12.18 5.71 1.25
CA GLN A 61 11.89 4.41 1.82
C GLN A 61 11.74 3.36 0.71
N GLU A 62 12.61 2.33 0.74
CA GLU A 62 12.40 1.11 -0.05
C GLU A 62 11.17 0.36 0.44
N VAL A 63 10.35 -0.10 -0.50
CA VAL A 63 9.12 -0.83 -0.20
C VAL A 63 9.19 -2.24 -0.78
N ARG A 64 9.03 -3.23 0.06
CA ARG A 64 8.91 -4.64 -0.34
C ARG A 64 7.44 -5.02 -0.45
N LEU A 65 7.09 -5.66 -1.57
CA LEU A 65 5.72 -6.12 -1.80
C LEU A 65 5.64 -7.63 -1.66
N ILE A 66 4.83 -8.07 -0.71
CA ILE A 66 4.55 -9.49 -0.48
C ILE A 66 3.05 -9.75 -0.55
N ILE A 67 2.68 -10.95 -0.95
CA ILE A 67 1.30 -11.40 -0.97
C ILE A 67 1.11 -12.58 -0.03
N THR A 68 -0.03 -12.58 0.65
CA THR A 68 -0.44 -13.69 1.53
C THR A 68 -1.75 -14.28 1.01
N GLN A 69 -1.81 -15.60 0.91
CA GLN A 69 -3.01 -16.36 0.59
C GLN A 69 -3.84 -16.65 1.84
N SER A 70 -5.09 -17.09 1.64
CA SER A 70 -5.98 -17.51 2.73
C SER A 70 -5.45 -18.72 3.53
N ASP A 71 -4.59 -19.55 2.93
CA ASP A 71 -3.93 -20.69 3.58
C ASP A 71 -2.66 -20.28 4.36
N GLY A 72 -2.35 -18.98 4.42
CA GLY A 72 -1.19 -18.44 5.11
C GLY A 72 0.11 -18.46 4.29
N SER A 73 0.11 -19.04 3.09
CA SER A 73 1.31 -19.03 2.25
C SER A 73 1.67 -17.59 1.80
N ILE A 74 2.96 -17.29 1.81
CA ILE A 74 3.52 -15.97 1.49
C ILE A 74 4.37 -16.08 0.22
N SER A 75 4.29 -15.09 -0.63
CA SER A 75 5.14 -14.95 -1.82
C SER A 75 5.61 -13.51 -1.97
N ASP A 76 6.91 -13.32 -2.15
CA ASP A 76 7.47 -12.08 -2.63
C ASP A 76 7.15 -11.92 -4.12
N ILE A 77 6.84 -10.71 -4.56
CA ILE A 77 6.51 -10.40 -5.95
C ILE A 77 7.52 -9.45 -6.61
N GLY A 78 8.65 -9.17 -5.94
CA GLY A 78 9.69 -8.25 -6.39
C GLY A 78 10.13 -8.49 -7.84
N ASP A 79 10.35 -9.75 -8.23
CA ASP A 79 10.77 -10.12 -9.60
C ASP A 79 9.80 -9.65 -10.71
N GLY A 80 8.58 -9.27 -10.38
CA GLY A 80 7.56 -8.82 -11.33
C GLY A 80 7.29 -7.33 -11.32
N LEU A 81 8.02 -6.56 -10.52
CA LEU A 81 7.83 -5.11 -10.34
C LEU A 81 8.77 -4.34 -11.26
N ASP A 82 8.27 -3.22 -11.81
CA ASP A 82 9.04 -2.30 -12.64
C ASP A 82 8.43 -0.89 -12.59
N PRO A 83 9.12 0.13 -12.05
CA PRO A 83 10.39 0.03 -11.29
C PRO A 83 10.23 -0.59 -9.90
N GLU A 84 11.33 -0.91 -9.23
CA GLU A 84 11.31 -1.24 -7.80
C GLU A 84 10.71 -0.06 -7.01
N PRO A 85 9.77 -0.32 -6.08
CA PRO A 85 9.06 0.76 -5.40
C PRO A 85 9.95 1.41 -4.33
N VAL A 86 10.23 2.71 -4.54
CA VAL A 86 10.92 3.60 -3.60
C VAL A 86 10.08 4.85 -3.47
N ALA A 87 9.81 5.29 -2.24
CA ALA A 87 9.03 6.49 -1.97
C ALA A 87 9.83 7.74 -2.35
N ASN A 88 9.19 8.70 -3.01
CA ASN A 88 9.76 10.00 -3.32
C ASN A 88 9.72 10.94 -2.08
N ASP A 89 10.13 12.20 -2.24
CA ASP A 89 10.14 13.21 -1.18
C ASP A 89 8.76 13.45 -0.54
N ASP A 90 7.69 13.21 -1.29
CA ASP A 90 6.30 13.32 -0.82
C ASP A 90 5.79 12.04 -0.13
N GLY A 91 6.63 11.00 -0.01
CA GLY A 91 6.26 9.72 0.55
C GLY A 91 5.33 8.89 -0.34
N VAL A 92 5.38 9.12 -1.67
CA VAL A 92 4.55 8.44 -2.67
C VAL A 92 5.43 7.58 -3.57
N TRP A 93 4.93 6.41 -3.93
CA TRP A 93 5.58 5.52 -4.89
C TRP A 93 4.55 4.86 -5.82
N ALA A 94 5.01 4.42 -7.00
CA ALA A 94 4.22 3.63 -7.93
C ALA A 94 5.11 2.61 -8.63
N THR A 95 4.55 1.44 -8.88
CA THR A 95 5.20 0.37 -9.65
C THR A 95 4.20 -0.36 -10.51
N ALA A 96 4.66 -0.91 -11.62
CA ALA A 96 3.87 -1.81 -12.43
C ALA A 96 4.19 -3.25 -12.05
N TRP A 97 3.18 -4.03 -11.71
CA TRP A 97 3.32 -5.46 -11.46
C TRP A 97 2.81 -6.27 -12.65
N THR A 98 3.68 -7.08 -13.22
CA THR A 98 3.32 -8.05 -14.25
C THR A 98 3.16 -9.41 -13.62
N LEU A 99 1.96 -9.97 -13.68
CA LEU A 99 1.63 -11.26 -13.03
C LEU A 99 2.42 -12.47 -13.59
N GLY A 100 3.04 -12.34 -14.74
CA GLY A 100 3.93 -13.27 -15.42
C GLY A 100 4.21 -14.61 -14.73
N SER A 101 5.27 -14.65 -13.95
CA SER A 101 5.70 -15.84 -13.20
C SER A 101 4.69 -16.25 -12.13
N PHE A 102 4.04 -15.32 -11.44
CA PHE A 102 3.00 -15.59 -10.45
C PHE A 102 1.80 -16.31 -11.07
N ALA A 103 1.36 -15.86 -12.26
CA ALA A 103 0.26 -16.48 -12.98
C ALA A 103 0.56 -17.91 -13.44
N HIS A 104 1.83 -18.24 -13.67
CA HIS A 104 2.27 -19.59 -14.10
C HIS A 104 2.55 -20.55 -12.95
N ARG A 105 2.81 -20.06 -11.76
CA ARG A 105 3.09 -20.91 -10.60
C ARG A 105 1.85 -21.71 -10.24
N ARG A 106 1.99 -23.05 -10.12
CA ARG A 106 0.90 -23.94 -9.70
C ARG A 106 0.35 -23.64 -8.32
N ILE A 107 1.10 -22.88 -7.52
CA ILE A 107 0.73 -22.43 -6.17
C ILE A 107 -0.28 -21.27 -6.18
N ALA A 108 -0.30 -20.48 -7.26
CA ALA A 108 -1.26 -19.39 -7.40
C ALA A 108 -2.64 -19.92 -7.78
N LYS A 109 -3.50 -20.10 -6.81
CA LYS A 109 -4.88 -20.58 -6.98
C LYS A 109 -5.84 -19.40 -7.07
N PRO A 110 -6.98 -19.51 -7.80
CA PRO A 110 -8.05 -18.52 -7.71
C PRO A 110 -8.51 -18.34 -6.27
N GLY A 111 -8.69 -17.09 -5.84
CA GLY A 111 -9.06 -16.80 -4.47
C GLY A 111 -8.78 -15.37 -4.06
N VAL A 112 -8.90 -15.11 -2.78
CA VAL A 112 -8.60 -13.82 -2.16
C VAL A 112 -7.19 -13.85 -1.58
N TYR A 113 -6.48 -12.77 -1.80
CA TYR A 113 -5.12 -12.52 -1.36
C TYR A 113 -5.06 -11.19 -0.62
N VAL A 114 -4.02 -10.99 0.15
CA VAL A 114 -3.68 -9.70 0.74
C VAL A 114 -2.31 -9.30 0.22
N LEU A 115 -2.24 -8.17 -0.47
CA LEU A 115 -0.98 -7.50 -0.77
C LEU A 115 -0.57 -6.70 0.45
N LYS A 116 0.68 -6.81 0.84
CA LYS A 116 1.30 -6.08 1.94
C LYS A 116 2.47 -5.29 1.40
N ALA A 117 2.47 -4.00 1.69
CA ALA A 117 3.64 -3.14 1.53
C ALA A 117 4.42 -3.15 2.85
N CYS A 118 5.68 -3.53 2.79
CA CYS A 118 6.55 -3.69 3.95
C CYS A 118 7.80 -2.82 3.80
N ASP A 119 8.47 -2.53 4.90
CA ASP A 119 9.83 -1.98 4.89
C ASP A 119 10.88 -3.05 4.55
N ALA A 120 12.17 -2.67 4.58
CA ALA A 120 13.29 -3.56 4.31
C ALA A 120 13.37 -4.76 5.28
N ASP A 121 12.86 -4.60 6.50
CA ASP A 121 12.83 -5.62 7.56
C ASP A 121 11.54 -6.45 7.56
N TYR A 122 10.69 -6.30 6.53
CA TYR A 122 9.38 -6.94 6.39
C TYR A 122 8.33 -6.53 7.44
N ASN A 123 8.51 -5.38 8.11
CA ASN A 123 7.43 -4.82 8.92
C ASN A 123 6.33 -4.30 8.00
N VAL A 124 5.08 -4.72 8.24
CA VAL A 124 3.93 -4.34 7.42
C VAL A 124 3.55 -2.90 7.69
N LEU A 125 3.57 -2.08 6.64
CA LEU A 125 3.23 -0.65 6.66
C LEU A 125 1.81 -0.39 6.16
N ALA A 126 1.39 -1.12 5.10
CA ALA A 126 0.06 -0.99 4.52
C ALA A 126 -0.39 -2.31 3.91
N THR A 127 -1.72 -2.49 3.77
CA THR A 127 -2.30 -3.70 3.18
C THR A 127 -3.46 -3.37 2.26
N VAL A 128 -3.64 -4.17 1.20
CA VAL A 128 -4.83 -4.13 0.36
C VAL A 128 -5.27 -5.53 -0.04
N PRO A 129 -6.54 -5.91 0.15
CA PRO A 129 -7.05 -7.17 -0.34
C PRO A 129 -7.23 -7.12 -1.87
N PHE A 130 -6.94 -8.24 -2.55
CA PHE A 130 -7.24 -8.38 -3.96
C PHE A 130 -7.74 -9.78 -4.30
N GLY A 131 -8.49 -9.87 -5.39
CA GLY A 131 -8.99 -11.13 -5.92
C GLY A 131 -8.14 -11.61 -7.09
N TYR A 132 -7.88 -12.90 -7.15
CA TYR A 132 -7.20 -13.53 -8.28
C TYR A 132 -8.09 -14.60 -8.87
N TYR A 133 -8.59 -14.43 -10.10
CA TYR A 133 -9.57 -15.31 -10.67
C TYR A 133 -9.14 -15.94 -11.98
N ASN A 134 -9.68 -17.13 -12.23
CA ASN A 134 -9.53 -17.86 -13.47
C ASN A 134 -10.92 -18.28 -13.97
N SER A 135 -11.28 -17.87 -15.18
CA SER A 135 -12.59 -18.21 -15.78
C SER A 135 -12.83 -19.70 -15.96
N LYS A 136 -11.75 -20.52 -16.02
CA LYS A 136 -11.83 -21.98 -16.14
C LYS A 136 -11.88 -22.71 -14.78
N LYS A 137 -11.54 -22.04 -13.69
CA LYS A 137 -11.50 -22.59 -12.33
C LYS A 137 -12.26 -21.64 -11.40
N PRO A 138 -13.58 -21.75 -11.30
CA PRO A 138 -14.37 -20.86 -10.49
C PRO A 138 -14.01 -21.00 -9.01
N TYR A 139 -13.84 -19.87 -8.35
CA TYR A 139 -13.78 -19.75 -6.91
C TYR A 139 -15.15 -19.38 -6.40
N LYS A 140 -15.67 -20.08 -5.40
CA LYS A 140 -17.08 -19.95 -4.98
C LYS A 140 -17.32 -18.92 -3.89
N GLU A 141 -16.28 -18.58 -3.14
CA GLU A 141 -16.38 -17.80 -1.90
C GLU A 141 -15.90 -16.34 -2.08
N TRP A 142 -16.26 -15.74 -3.24
CA TRP A 142 -15.89 -14.35 -3.49
C TRP A 142 -16.57 -13.41 -2.50
N PRO A 143 -15.83 -12.51 -1.84
CA PRO A 143 -16.44 -11.46 -1.03
C PRO A 143 -17.25 -10.51 -1.93
N SER A 144 -18.18 -9.78 -1.33
CA SER A 144 -19.12 -8.91 -2.04
C SER A 144 -18.44 -7.91 -2.98
N TRP A 145 -17.31 -7.33 -2.57
CA TRP A 145 -16.54 -6.37 -3.37
C TRP A 145 -15.96 -6.99 -4.66
N ALA A 146 -15.71 -8.28 -4.69
CA ALA A 146 -15.15 -8.98 -5.87
C ALA A 146 -16.24 -9.58 -6.79
N GLN A 147 -17.42 -9.86 -6.27
CA GLN A 147 -18.49 -10.56 -7.01
C GLN A 147 -18.96 -9.82 -8.26
N ALA A 148 -18.99 -8.49 -8.22
CA ALA A 148 -19.46 -7.68 -9.35
C ALA A 148 -18.53 -7.79 -10.57
N VAL A 149 -17.21 -7.91 -10.33
CA VAL A 149 -16.19 -7.98 -11.38
C VAL A 149 -16.07 -9.38 -11.96
N VAL A 150 -16.25 -10.40 -11.10
CA VAL A 150 -16.11 -11.82 -11.49
C VAL A 150 -17.32 -12.36 -12.26
N LYS A 151 -18.51 -11.74 -12.10
CA LYS A 151 -19.67 -12.09 -12.92
C LYS A 151 -19.42 -11.65 -14.36
N GLU A 152 -18.92 -12.57 -15.18
CA GLU A 152 -18.83 -12.34 -16.63
C GLU A 152 -20.19 -11.94 -17.20
N PRO A 153 -20.25 -10.93 -18.08
CA PRO A 153 -21.48 -10.62 -18.80
C PRO A 153 -21.91 -11.86 -19.56
N LYS A 154 -23.13 -12.35 -19.30
CA LYS A 154 -23.71 -13.47 -20.08
C LYS A 154 -23.58 -13.13 -21.56
N LYS A 155 -22.78 -13.89 -22.31
CA LYS A 155 -22.70 -13.77 -23.76
C LYS A 155 -24.13 -13.85 -24.29
N LYS A 156 -24.65 -12.76 -24.87
CA LYS A 156 -25.88 -12.79 -25.63
C LYS A 156 -25.67 -13.82 -26.73
N LYS A 157 -26.35 -14.98 -26.66
CA LYS A 157 -26.45 -15.90 -27.79
C LYS A 157 -27.09 -15.12 -28.94
N LYS A 158 -26.35 -14.91 -30.01
CA LYS A 158 -26.89 -14.49 -31.30
C LYS A 158 -27.62 -15.67 -31.94
#